data_dac5730690a03b2de4bf7f5418a9ac6f
#
_entry.id   dac5730690a03b2de4bf7f5418a9ac6f
#
_cell.length_a   1.000
_cell.length_b   1.000
_cell.length_c   1.000
_cell.angle_alpha   90.00
_cell.angle_beta   90.00
_cell.angle_gamma   90.00
#
_symmetry.space_group_name_H-M   'P 1'
#
loop_
_entity.id
_entity.type
_entity.pdbx_description
1 polymer ?
#
loop_
_entity_poly.entity_id
_entity_poly.type
_entity_poly.pdbx_seq_one_letter_code
_entity_poly.pdbx_strand_id
1 'polypeptide(L)'
;MNNTFTKSLLLLAVGGLMLAGSASAQTSTTSGAGPGVVDPGHPRVNEVNQREANQQQRIANGVSSGKLNSKQTANLENRETSVQNREKADMAKNGGHLTKSEQRGINRQQNRISRSIAKDKHE
;
A
#
# COMPACT_ATOMS: atom_id res chain seq x y z
N MET A 1 -7.00 13.70 26.21
CA MET A 1 -7.51 12.38 26.53
C MET A 1 -8.11 11.69 25.34
N ASN A 2 -9.11 12.27 24.75
CA ASN A 2 -9.77 11.66 23.61
C ASN A 2 -8.83 11.49 22.41
N ASN A 3 -7.92 12.41 22.27
CA ASN A 3 -6.97 12.35 21.17
C ASN A 3 -6.04 11.16 21.24
N THR A 4 -5.64 10.83 22.45
CA THR A 4 -4.75 9.68 22.65
C THR A 4 -5.44 8.39 22.30
N PHE A 5 -6.67 8.28 22.70
CA PHE A 5 -7.47 7.10 22.42
C PHE A 5 -7.69 6.92 20.92
N THR A 6 -8.00 8.02 20.24
CA THR A 6 -8.20 7.99 18.80
C THR A 6 -6.92 7.58 18.05
N LYS A 7 -5.81 8.09 18.53
CA LYS A 7 -4.53 7.73 17.91
C LYS A 7 -4.21 6.26 18.06
N SER A 8 -4.51 5.73 19.22
CA SER A 8 -4.28 4.31 19.47
C SER A 8 -5.11 3.44 18.55
N LEU A 9 -6.33 3.84 18.35
CA LEU A 9 -7.23 3.10 17.47
C LEU A 9 -6.73 3.11 16.03
N LEU A 10 -6.28 4.26 15.58
CA LEU A 10 -5.76 4.39 14.24
C LEU A 10 -4.50 3.56 14.03
N LEU A 11 -3.62 3.59 15.01
CA LEU A 11 -2.39 2.80 14.95
C LEU A 11 -2.71 1.32 14.86
N LEU A 12 -3.71 0.90 15.59
CA LEU A 12 -4.14 -0.49 15.54
C LEU A 12 -4.63 -0.87 14.15
N ALA A 13 -5.35 0.04 13.50
CA ALA A 13 -5.85 -0.23 12.17
C ALA A 13 -4.70 -0.43 11.18
N VAL A 14 -3.69 0.41 11.27
CA VAL A 14 -2.52 0.29 10.40
C VAL A 14 -1.76 -0.99 10.71
N GLY A 15 -1.57 -1.26 11.97
CA GLY A 15 -0.91 -2.48 12.38
C GLY A 15 -1.67 -3.71 11.96
N GLY A 16 -2.96 -3.66 12.09
CA GLY A 16 -3.80 -4.78 11.68
C GLY A 16 -3.71 -5.06 10.20
N LEU A 17 -3.65 -4.03 9.41
CA LEU A 17 -3.51 -4.18 7.98
C LEU A 17 -2.23 -4.90 7.63
N MET A 18 -1.14 -4.51 8.25
CA MET A 18 0.15 -5.12 7.97
C MET A 18 0.20 -6.56 8.45
N LEU A 19 -0.35 -6.80 9.59
CA LEU A 19 -0.36 -8.15 10.13
C LEU A 19 -1.21 -9.07 9.28
N ALA A 20 -2.35 -8.59 8.85
CA ALA A 20 -3.21 -9.41 8.02
C ALA A 20 -2.51 -9.77 6.72
N GLY A 21 -1.84 -8.80 6.15
CA GLY A 21 -1.08 -9.06 4.95
C GLY A 21 0.05 -10.04 5.17
N SER A 22 0.68 -9.95 6.32
CA SER A 22 1.82 -10.80 6.56
C SER A 22 1.41 -12.20 7.04
N ALA A 23 0.42 -12.27 7.86
CA ALA A 23 0.19 -13.50 8.58
C ALA A 23 -0.52 -14.55 7.76
N SER A 24 -1.62 -14.20 7.19
CA SER A 24 -2.48 -15.23 6.60
C SER A 24 -2.44 -15.25 5.09
N ALA A 25 -2.28 -14.10 4.52
CA ALA A 25 -2.39 -13.98 3.08
C ALA A 25 -1.28 -14.72 2.37
N GLN A 26 -0.14 -14.76 2.99
CA GLN A 26 1.04 -15.30 2.34
C GLN A 26 0.95 -16.75 2.01
N THR A 27 0.23 -17.50 2.80
CA THR A 27 0.15 -18.92 2.59
C THR A 27 -0.88 -19.30 1.55
N SER A 28 -1.87 -18.46 1.35
CA SER A 28 -3.00 -18.80 0.50
C SER A 28 -2.99 -18.08 -0.82
N THR A 29 -2.33 -16.93 -0.91
CA THR A 29 -2.36 -16.15 -2.13
C THR A 29 -0.96 -15.98 -2.66
N THR A 30 -0.68 -16.71 -3.73
CA THR A 30 0.54 -16.55 -4.49
C THR A 30 0.26 -15.80 -5.78
N SER A 31 -0.90 -15.18 -5.88
CA SER A 31 -1.27 -14.48 -7.10
C SER A 31 -2.15 -13.29 -6.76
N GLY A 32 -2.13 -12.32 -7.65
CA GLY A 32 -3.00 -11.17 -7.55
C GLY A 32 -2.30 -9.93 -7.06
N ALA A 33 -3.10 -8.90 -6.80
CA ALA A 33 -2.65 -7.60 -6.36
C ALA A 33 -2.59 -7.55 -4.84
N GLY A 34 -1.59 -6.86 -4.33
CA GLY A 34 -1.49 -6.64 -2.90
C GLY A 34 -0.05 -6.39 -2.48
N PRO A 35 0.15 -5.66 -1.37
CA PRO A 35 1.50 -5.34 -0.92
C PRO A 35 2.32 -6.60 -0.67
N GLY A 36 3.40 -6.76 -1.42
CA GLY A 36 4.33 -7.85 -1.23
C GLY A 36 3.88 -9.20 -1.75
N VAL A 37 2.72 -9.29 -2.36
CA VAL A 37 2.26 -10.54 -2.98
C VAL A 37 3.18 -10.86 -4.16
N VAL A 38 3.63 -12.11 -4.24
CA VAL A 38 4.42 -12.58 -5.37
C VAL A 38 3.52 -13.42 -6.27
N ASP A 39 3.35 -12.95 -7.49
CA ASP A 39 2.50 -13.61 -8.48
C ASP A 39 3.40 -14.22 -9.55
N PRO A 40 3.61 -15.54 -9.52
CA PRO A 40 4.54 -16.18 -10.45
C PRO A 40 4.13 -15.96 -11.90
N GLY A 41 5.10 -15.59 -12.73
CA GLY A 41 4.84 -15.34 -14.14
C GLY A 41 4.32 -13.95 -14.45
N HIS A 42 4.18 -13.07 -13.45
CA HIS A 42 3.65 -11.73 -13.66
C HIS A 42 4.60 -10.68 -13.08
N PRO A 43 5.77 -10.44 -13.75
CA PRO A 43 6.78 -9.56 -13.17
C PRO A 43 6.32 -8.11 -12.96
N ARG A 44 5.44 -7.62 -13.84
CA ARG A 44 4.93 -6.25 -13.67
C ARG A 44 4.04 -6.12 -12.45
N VAL A 45 3.23 -7.14 -12.19
CA VAL A 45 2.40 -7.19 -10.97
C VAL A 45 3.31 -7.24 -9.75
N ASN A 46 4.35 -8.06 -9.80
CA ASN A 46 5.28 -8.21 -8.69
C ASN A 46 5.99 -6.91 -8.37
N GLU A 47 6.35 -6.13 -9.38
CA GLU A 47 7.00 -4.85 -9.16
C GLU A 47 6.06 -3.86 -8.47
N VAL A 48 4.81 -3.80 -8.92
CA VAL A 48 3.81 -2.93 -8.31
C VAL A 48 3.58 -3.35 -6.85
N ASN A 49 3.44 -4.65 -6.61
CA ASN A 49 3.21 -5.18 -5.26
C ASN A 49 4.39 -4.88 -4.33
N GLN A 50 5.61 -4.97 -4.84
CA GLN A 50 6.79 -4.67 -4.05
C GLN A 50 6.86 -3.19 -3.67
N ARG A 51 6.51 -2.32 -4.61
CA ARG A 51 6.43 -0.89 -4.34
C ARG A 51 5.38 -0.58 -3.29
N GLU A 52 4.25 -1.25 -3.35
CA GLU A 52 3.20 -1.09 -2.34
C GLU A 52 3.69 -1.50 -0.96
N ALA A 53 4.40 -2.63 -0.88
CA ALA A 53 4.95 -3.09 0.38
C ALA A 53 5.92 -2.08 0.97
N ASN A 54 6.79 -1.53 0.13
CA ASN A 54 7.76 -0.52 0.56
C ASN A 54 7.07 0.75 1.06
N GLN A 55 6.02 1.17 0.38
CA GLN A 55 5.26 2.36 0.78
C GLN A 55 4.52 2.11 2.09
N GLN A 56 3.92 0.95 2.25
CA GLN A 56 3.26 0.58 3.50
C GLN A 56 4.25 0.58 4.66
N GLN A 57 5.44 0.08 4.42
CA GLN A 57 6.50 0.08 5.44
C GLN A 57 6.85 1.52 5.84
N ARG A 58 6.99 2.39 4.86
CA ARG A 58 7.32 3.79 5.12
C ARG A 58 6.19 4.49 5.90
N ILE A 59 4.95 4.21 5.56
CA ILE A 59 3.81 4.77 6.29
C ILE A 59 3.82 4.27 7.74
N ALA A 60 4.01 2.97 7.93
CA ALA A 60 4.06 2.38 9.26
C ALA A 60 5.18 2.99 10.11
N ASN A 61 6.34 3.19 9.51
CA ASN A 61 7.47 3.82 10.19
C ASN A 61 7.14 5.27 10.57
N GLY A 62 6.44 5.98 9.69
CA GLY A 62 6.02 7.35 9.97
C GLY A 62 5.02 7.42 11.12
N VAL A 63 4.11 6.46 11.19
CA VAL A 63 3.16 6.38 12.30
C VAL A 63 3.87 6.08 13.61
N SER A 64 4.73 5.05 13.63
CA SER A 64 5.42 4.66 14.86
C SER A 64 6.34 5.73 15.38
N SER A 65 6.97 6.49 14.50
CA SER A 65 7.88 7.56 14.91
C SER A 65 7.18 8.87 15.23
N GLY A 66 5.86 8.93 15.03
CA GLY A 66 5.10 10.15 15.26
C GLY A 66 5.23 11.20 14.18
N LYS A 67 5.87 10.88 13.07
CA LYS A 67 6.06 11.82 11.97
C LYS A 67 4.82 11.99 11.10
N LEU A 68 3.94 10.99 11.11
CA LEU A 68 2.66 11.06 10.41
C LEU A 68 1.55 11.14 11.44
N ASN A 69 0.66 12.12 11.29
CA ASN A 69 -0.52 12.21 12.14
C ASN A 69 -1.64 11.33 11.55
N SER A 70 -2.76 11.25 12.27
CA SER A 70 -3.85 10.37 11.87
C SER A 70 -4.49 10.78 10.55
N LYS A 71 -4.60 12.08 10.30
CA LYS A 71 -5.19 12.57 9.06
C LYS A 71 -4.30 12.26 7.85
N GLN A 72 -3.00 12.48 8.01
CA GLN A 72 -2.04 12.18 6.96
C GLN A 72 -2.02 10.68 6.66
N THR A 73 -2.03 9.87 7.70
CA THR A 73 -2.03 8.41 7.56
C THR A 73 -3.28 7.94 6.81
N ALA A 74 -4.45 8.43 7.20
CA ALA A 74 -5.70 8.04 6.54
C ALA A 74 -5.70 8.43 5.07
N ASN A 75 -5.20 9.62 4.75
CA ASN A 75 -5.12 10.08 3.38
C ASN A 75 -4.19 9.19 2.55
N LEU A 76 -3.02 8.87 3.08
CA LEU A 76 -2.06 8.02 2.38
C LEU A 76 -2.61 6.62 2.17
N GLU A 77 -3.25 6.05 3.18
CA GLU A 77 -3.83 4.71 3.06
C GLU A 77 -4.97 4.68 2.04
N ASN A 78 -5.77 5.73 1.97
CA ASN A 78 -6.82 5.81 0.95
C ASN A 78 -6.22 5.83 -0.45
N ARG A 79 -5.10 6.50 -0.60
CA ARG A 79 -4.42 6.57 -1.90
C ARG A 79 -3.79 5.23 -2.26
N GLU A 80 -3.25 4.52 -1.28
CA GLU A 80 -2.74 3.16 -1.50
C GLU A 80 -3.86 2.22 -1.92
N THR A 81 -5.02 2.33 -1.29
CA THR A 81 -6.18 1.54 -1.66
C THR A 81 -6.60 1.83 -3.10
N SER A 82 -6.55 3.08 -3.51
CA SER A 82 -6.85 3.45 -4.90
C SER A 82 -5.89 2.79 -5.89
N VAL A 83 -4.63 2.71 -5.54
CA VAL A 83 -3.64 2.01 -6.39
C VAL A 83 -3.99 0.53 -6.50
N GLN A 84 -4.30 -0.11 -5.39
CA GLN A 84 -4.65 -1.53 -5.40
C GLN A 84 -5.90 -1.79 -6.23
N ASN A 85 -6.90 -0.93 -6.09
CA ASN A 85 -8.13 -1.08 -6.86
C ASN A 85 -7.86 -0.92 -8.35
N ARG A 86 -7.02 0.02 -8.71
CA ARG A 86 -6.63 0.21 -10.10
C ARG A 86 -5.88 -1.00 -10.63
N GLU A 87 -4.94 -1.51 -9.86
CA GLU A 87 -4.18 -2.69 -10.23
C GLU A 87 -5.11 -3.88 -10.47
N LYS A 88 -6.03 -4.12 -9.55
CA LYS A 88 -6.99 -5.21 -9.68
C LYS A 88 -7.86 -5.06 -10.92
N ALA A 89 -8.33 -3.84 -11.18
CA ALA A 89 -9.16 -3.58 -12.35
C ALA A 89 -8.39 -3.81 -13.64
N ASP A 90 -7.15 -3.34 -13.70
CA ASP A 90 -6.33 -3.51 -14.90
C ASP A 90 -5.98 -4.98 -15.12
N MET A 91 -5.68 -5.71 -14.05
CA MET A 91 -5.41 -7.14 -14.13
C MET A 91 -6.64 -7.91 -14.63
N ALA A 92 -7.82 -7.54 -14.16
CA ALA A 92 -9.06 -8.20 -14.55
C ALA A 92 -9.32 -8.07 -16.05
N LYS A 93 -8.92 -6.95 -16.64
CA LYS A 93 -9.07 -6.74 -18.07
C LYS A 93 -8.13 -7.60 -18.91
N ASN A 94 -7.03 -8.04 -18.32
CA ASN A 94 -5.95 -8.68 -19.06
C ASN A 94 -5.65 -10.10 -18.58
N GLY A 95 -6.60 -10.74 -17.97
CA GLY A 95 -6.43 -12.13 -17.52
C GLY A 95 -5.38 -12.32 -16.45
N GLY A 96 -5.25 -11.34 -15.55
CA GLY A 96 -4.31 -11.41 -14.44
C GLY A 96 -2.97 -10.73 -14.73
N HIS A 97 -2.81 -10.13 -15.89
CA HIS A 97 -1.58 -9.44 -16.28
C HIS A 97 -1.76 -7.93 -16.20
N LEU A 98 -0.64 -7.22 -16.17
CA LEU A 98 -0.60 -5.78 -16.40
C LEU A 98 0.13 -5.52 -17.71
N THR A 99 -0.42 -4.66 -18.54
CA THR A 99 0.30 -4.20 -19.71
C THR A 99 1.40 -3.22 -19.27
N LYS A 100 2.37 -3.02 -20.14
CA LYS A 100 3.45 -2.07 -19.88
C LYS A 100 2.92 -0.66 -19.64
N SER A 101 1.92 -0.27 -20.41
CA SER A 101 1.29 1.05 -20.27
C SER A 101 0.57 1.19 -18.95
N GLU A 102 -0.16 0.16 -18.53
CA GLU A 102 -0.86 0.15 -17.25
C GLU A 102 0.13 0.22 -16.09
N GLN A 103 1.20 -0.55 -16.17
CA GLN A 103 2.25 -0.51 -15.16
C GLN A 103 2.83 0.90 -15.02
N ARG A 104 3.11 1.56 -16.14
CA ARG A 104 3.63 2.93 -16.09
C ARG A 104 2.65 3.89 -15.43
N GLY A 105 1.36 3.75 -15.72
CA GLY A 105 0.34 4.57 -15.11
C GLY A 105 0.26 4.37 -13.60
N ILE A 106 0.29 3.12 -13.18
CA ILE A 106 0.29 2.78 -11.76
C ILE A 106 1.56 3.30 -11.08
N ASN A 107 2.71 3.12 -11.73
CA ASN A 107 3.97 3.60 -11.18
C ASN A 107 3.98 5.12 -11.00
N ARG A 108 3.40 5.86 -11.92
CA ARG A 108 3.28 7.31 -11.76
C ARG A 108 2.44 7.67 -10.53
N GLN A 109 1.36 6.93 -10.32
CA GLN A 109 0.51 7.13 -9.14
C GLN A 109 1.28 6.79 -7.87
N GLN A 110 2.00 5.69 -7.86
CA GLN A 110 2.83 5.29 -6.72
C GLN A 110 3.93 6.31 -6.45
N ASN A 111 4.53 6.86 -7.50
CA ASN A 111 5.55 7.90 -7.33
C ASN A 111 4.99 9.15 -6.65
N ARG A 112 3.76 9.53 -7.00
CA ARG A 112 3.11 10.66 -6.32
C ARG A 112 2.87 10.37 -4.85
N ILE A 113 2.43 9.16 -4.54
CA ILE A 113 2.22 8.74 -3.15
C ILE A 113 3.55 8.75 -2.40
N SER A 114 4.59 8.24 -3.01
CA SER A 114 5.92 8.20 -2.42
C SER A 114 6.41 9.60 -2.03
N ARG A 115 6.19 10.56 -2.91
CA ARG A 115 6.54 11.95 -2.63
C ARG A 115 5.69 12.53 -1.50
N SER A 116 4.42 12.16 -1.46
CA SER A 116 3.52 12.61 -0.38
C SER A 116 3.95 12.05 0.97
N ILE A 117 4.36 10.78 1.00
CA ILE A 117 4.86 10.18 2.24
C ILE A 117 6.06 10.96 2.74
N ALA A 118 7.02 11.22 1.87
CA ALA A 118 8.22 11.96 2.22
C ALA A 118 7.88 13.37 2.72
N LYS A 119 7.01 14.06 2.00
CA LYS A 119 6.60 15.41 2.38
C LYS A 119 5.91 15.42 3.74
N ASP A 120 4.95 14.52 3.94
CA ASP A 120 4.16 14.49 5.17
C ASP A 120 5.04 14.17 6.38
N LYS A 121 6.04 13.32 6.20
CA LYS A 121 6.94 12.97 7.31
C LYS A 121 7.87 14.11 7.69
N HIS A 122 8.06 15.09 6.82
CA HIS A 122 8.93 16.24 7.07
C HIS A 122 8.16 17.47 7.49
N GLU A 123 6.86 17.40 7.58
CA GLU A 123 6.02 18.48 8.12
C GLU A 123 5.78 18.32 9.65
#